data_95361b30dcc24f089926db106860473a
#
_entry.id   95361b30dcc24f089926db106860473a
#
_cell.length_a   1.000
_cell.length_b   1.000
_cell.length_c   1.000
_cell.angle_alpha   90.00
_cell.angle_beta   90.00
_cell.angle_gamma   90.00
#
_symmetry.space_group_name_H-M   'P 1'
#
loop_
_entity.id
_entity.type
_entity.pdbx_description
1 polymer ?
#
loop_
_entity_poly.entity_id
_entity_poly.type
_entity_poly.pdbx_seq_one_letter_code
_entity_poly.pdbx_strand_id
1 'polypeptide(L)'
;MKRPINRHAFRNVGTCSSRALAAAGIITLALIGCTSSPVVPPAGTAKAGDCSTLVGVASEMTTITSATPVAAGDTIGTTKVTVPFCRVQGVAKPSTDSLINFEVWLPSSAGAWTGRLKTDGTGGYAGATPIARMATDLAQGFVVAGSDMGHAGGESADWTMGHPERVKDWGYRAHYFVTSAAKAVTAAYYGKPAHHAYFEGCSNGGRQAMMMAQRYPELFDGIVAGAPSQFYGDTLLSLVWTGHSQVPVLGQPPVLSAEKRAMMTARAMAACDAQDGLVDQQITNPRACTFDPGVLQCTAGETADCLTADQMRAARAVYSGIPTANGGQRWNGPVVGSEADWIPAFADTGGYGVFIGHFVFSQLTPPFAPRSLDVVTEYDRIKEAVTPFMVAPSPDLSRFKARGGKIIQYHGWNDAVVAPHTSPNYAHALAQFERLKGLSPAAFDQAVENLSAADVAAAAQAQAPTVQQYHRLFMLPNVAHCGGGSGPSNVGGGTGDPLPAFRDADHDTVLALARWVEQGVAPDAIVATSLKDGIVTRQRPVCVYPKQARYNGSGDINVAANFSCVAPGAEQPGASTADLNQIKNSLRQRALLTPVR
;
A
#
# COMPACT_ATOMS: atom_id res chain seq x y z
N MET A 1 -20.92 50.10 -32.72
CA MET A 1 -22.35 49.75 -32.80
C MET A 1 -22.63 48.68 -31.76
N LYS A 2 -23.40 49.03 -30.74
CA LYS A 2 -23.80 48.15 -29.64
C LYS A 2 -25.06 47.40 -30.02
N ARG A 3 -25.16 46.10 -29.68
CA ARG A 3 -26.45 45.43 -29.47
C ARG A 3 -26.30 44.39 -28.32
N PRO A 4 -27.38 44.16 -27.54
CA PRO A 4 -27.30 43.74 -26.16
C PRO A 4 -27.57 42.25 -25.91
N ILE A 5 -27.09 41.82 -24.74
CA ILE A 5 -27.27 40.49 -24.17
C ILE A 5 -28.64 40.37 -23.51
N ASN A 6 -29.38 39.33 -23.82
CA ASN A 6 -30.68 39.01 -23.23
C ASN A 6 -30.48 38.04 -22.06
N ARG A 7 -30.86 38.46 -20.85
CA ARG A 7 -30.94 37.63 -19.64
C ARG A 7 -32.36 37.13 -19.46
N HIS A 8 -32.54 35.80 -19.37
CA HIS A 8 -33.75 35.23 -18.79
C HIS A 8 -33.43 34.57 -17.45
N ALA A 9 -33.99 35.17 -16.41
CA ALA A 9 -34.02 34.65 -15.06
C ALA A 9 -35.23 33.71 -14.89
N PHE A 10 -35.06 32.55 -14.27
CA PHE A 10 -36.17 31.82 -13.68
C PHE A 10 -36.05 31.88 -12.15
N ARG A 11 -36.98 32.58 -11.57
CA ARG A 11 -37.30 32.51 -10.13
C ARG A 11 -38.28 31.36 -9.90
N ASN A 12 -38.05 30.56 -8.91
CA ASN A 12 -39.12 29.87 -8.20
C ASN A 12 -38.90 30.08 -6.70
N VAL A 13 -39.80 30.85 -6.11
CA VAL A 13 -39.88 31.11 -4.68
C VAL A 13 -41.06 30.26 -4.15
N GLY A 14 -40.75 29.28 -3.29
CA GLY A 14 -41.72 28.58 -2.51
C GLY A 14 -42.02 29.37 -1.22
N THR A 15 -43.24 29.84 -1.06
CA THR A 15 -43.73 30.59 0.10
C THR A 15 -44.12 29.62 1.23
N CYS A 16 -43.56 29.81 2.41
CA CYS A 16 -44.01 29.20 3.65
C CYS A 16 -44.86 30.25 4.40
N SER A 17 -46.18 30.03 4.57
CA SER A 17 -47.09 30.91 5.31
C SER A 17 -47.02 30.66 6.81
N SER A 18 -46.69 31.68 7.58
CA SER A 18 -46.75 31.69 9.05
C SER A 18 -48.10 32.23 9.53
N ARG A 19 -48.81 31.47 10.36
CA ARG A 19 -49.86 31.98 11.24
C ARG A 19 -49.29 32.21 12.63
N ALA A 20 -49.31 33.44 13.09
CA ALA A 20 -48.96 33.81 14.45
C ALA A 20 -50.16 33.59 15.41
N LEU A 21 -49.91 32.96 16.56
CA LEU A 21 -50.76 33.07 17.76
C LEU A 21 -49.80 33.45 18.92
N ALA A 22 -50.11 34.58 19.52
CA ALA A 22 -49.41 35.11 20.66
C ALA A 22 -49.88 34.49 21.96
N ALA A 23 -48.96 33.95 22.77
CA ALA A 23 -49.10 33.79 24.21
C ALA A 23 -47.73 33.81 24.87
N ALA A 24 -47.59 34.62 25.90
CA ALA A 24 -46.35 34.94 26.60
C ALA A 24 -45.84 33.74 27.44
N GLY A 25 -44.52 33.52 27.43
CA GLY A 25 -43.85 32.71 28.45
C GLY A 25 -42.54 32.08 27.94
N ILE A 26 -41.44 32.58 28.49
CA ILE A 26 -40.10 31.98 28.65
C ILE A 26 -39.47 31.34 27.38
N ILE A 27 -38.49 32.07 26.81
CA ILE A 27 -37.68 31.66 25.66
C ILE A 27 -36.58 30.72 26.14
N THR A 28 -36.71 29.44 25.85
CA THR A 28 -35.57 28.51 25.76
C THR A 28 -35.30 28.30 24.29
N LEU A 29 -34.19 28.82 23.78
CA LEU A 29 -33.76 28.56 22.37
C LEU A 29 -33.35 27.09 22.22
N ALA A 30 -34.27 26.28 21.70
CA ALA A 30 -33.93 24.98 21.15
C ALA A 30 -33.52 25.17 19.67
N LEU A 31 -32.25 25.02 19.36
CA LEU A 31 -31.75 24.89 17.99
C LEU A 31 -32.26 23.54 17.44
N ILE A 32 -33.34 23.58 16.67
CA ILE A 32 -33.77 22.43 15.87
C ILE A 32 -32.89 22.40 14.62
N GLY A 33 -31.82 21.63 14.69
CA GLY A 33 -31.03 21.25 13.52
C GLY A 33 -31.88 20.30 12.65
N CYS A 34 -32.26 20.73 11.46
CA CYS A 34 -32.83 19.82 10.45
C CYS A 34 -31.70 18.89 9.97
N THR A 35 -31.56 17.74 10.58
CA THR A 35 -30.76 16.64 10.03
C THR A 35 -31.60 15.97 8.95
N SER A 36 -31.34 16.32 7.68
CA SER A 36 -31.79 15.51 6.56
C SER A 36 -30.99 14.20 6.56
N SER A 37 -31.58 13.14 7.13
CA SER A 37 -31.08 11.78 6.90
C SER A 37 -31.09 11.51 5.39
N PRO A 38 -29.99 11.01 4.78
CA PRO A 38 -30.04 10.58 3.40
C PRO A 38 -31.03 9.41 3.30
N VAL A 39 -32.12 9.64 2.58
CA VAL A 39 -33.02 8.56 2.18
C VAL A 39 -32.24 7.65 1.24
N VAL A 40 -31.83 6.48 1.73
CA VAL A 40 -31.30 5.41 0.88
C VAL A 40 -32.47 4.95 0.02
N PRO A 41 -32.41 5.10 -1.31
CA PRO A 41 -33.46 4.56 -2.18
C PRO A 41 -33.50 3.03 -2.00
N PRO A 42 -34.68 2.39 -2.00
CA PRO A 42 -34.74 0.94 -2.01
C PRO A 42 -33.97 0.42 -3.24
N ALA A 43 -33.25 -0.68 -3.05
CA ALA A 43 -32.50 -1.35 -4.10
C ALA A 43 -33.47 -1.79 -5.23
N GLY A 44 -33.74 -0.87 -6.13
CA GLY A 44 -34.42 -1.17 -7.37
C GLY A 44 -33.53 -2.14 -8.15
N THR A 45 -34.10 -3.26 -8.62
CA THR A 45 -33.43 -4.23 -9.50
C THR A 45 -33.07 -3.54 -10.81
N ALA A 46 -31.91 -2.85 -10.84
CA ALA A 46 -31.38 -2.32 -12.09
C ALA A 46 -31.07 -3.53 -12.98
N LYS A 47 -31.67 -3.59 -14.16
CA LYS A 47 -31.35 -4.61 -15.16
C LYS A 47 -29.98 -4.25 -15.75
N ALA A 48 -29.05 -5.20 -15.75
CA ALA A 48 -27.79 -5.03 -16.49
C ALA A 48 -28.10 -4.74 -17.95
N GLY A 49 -27.39 -3.76 -18.53
CA GLY A 49 -27.56 -3.36 -19.93
C GLY A 49 -27.02 -4.41 -20.91
N ASP A 50 -27.18 -4.12 -22.20
CA ASP A 50 -26.51 -4.90 -23.25
C ASP A 50 -25.00 -4.57 -23.23
N CYS A 51 -24.18 -5.60 -23.06
CA CYS A 51 -22.71 -5.49 -23.03
C CYS A 51 -22.16 -4.77 -24.28
N SER A 52 -22.72 -5.08 -25.48
CA SER A 52 -22.24 -4.54 -26.75
C SER A 52 -22.36 -3.00 -26.85
N THR A 53 -23.29 -2.39 -26.12
CA THR A 53 -23.52 -0.95 -26.16
C THR A 53 -22.41 -0.14 -25.49
N LEU A 54 -21.55 -0.79 -24.70
CA LEU A 54 -20.49 -0.12 -23.94
C LEU A 54 -19.34 0.39 -24.81
N VAL A 55 -19.20 -0.08 -26.05
CA VAL A 55 -18.17 0.40 -26.99
C VAL A 55 -18.28 1.92 -27.27
N GLY A 56 -19.47 2.49 -27.15
CA GLY A 56 -19.71 3.94 -27.32
C GLY A 56 -19.53 4.78 -26.07
N VAL A 57 -19.17 4.20 -24.94
CA VAL A 57 -19.02 4.96 -23.68
C VAL A 57 -17.79 5.83 -23.74
N ALA A 58 -18.00 7.15 -23.62
CA ALA A 58 -16.93 8.14 -23.59
C ALA A 58 -16.34 8.32 -22.19
N SER A 59 -15.03 8.40 -22.12
CA SER A 59 -14.28 8.83 -20.94
C SER A 59 -13.02 9.57 -21.39
N GLU A 60 -12.47 10.41 -20.52
CA GLU A 60 -11.32 11.28 -20.82
C GLU A 60 -10.13 10.46 -21.34
N MET A 61 -9.60 10.84 -22.50
CA MET A 61 -8.41 10.21 -23.14
C MET A 61 -8.49 8.68 -23.30
N THR A 62 -9.70 8.10 -23.22
CA THR A 62 -9.91 6.65 -23.34
C THR A 62 -10.83 6.30 -24.50
N THR A 63 -10.60 5.11 -25.04
CA THR A 63 -11.44 4.50 -26.09
C THR A 63 -11.75 3.07 -25.69
N ILE A 64 -13.02 2.72 -25.62
CA ILE A 64 -13.44 1.32 -25.47
C ILE A 64 -13.31 0.63 -26.83
N THR A 65 -12.48 -0.40 -26.89
CA THR A 65 -12.18 -1.14 -28.14
C THR A 65 -13.08 -2.35 -28.35
N SER A 66 -13.53 -2.96 -27.26
CA SER A 66 -14.49 -4.08 -27.31
C SER A 66 -15.28 -4.20 -26.02
N ALA A 67 -16.48 -4.78 -26.13
CA ALA A 67 -17.31 -5.17 -25.00
C ALA A 67 -18.05 -6.46 -25.34
N THR A 68 -17.70 -7.57 -24.70
CA THR A 68 -18.18 -8.92 -25.02
C THR A 68 -18.64 -9.68 -23.78
N PRO A 69 -19.76 -10.42 -23.86
CA PRO A 69 -20.15 -11.30 -22.76
C PRO A 69 -19.18 -12.49 -22.66
N VAL A 70 -18.86 -12.88 -21.42
CA VAL A 70 -18.04 -14.04 -21.07
C VAL A 70 -18.87 -14.96 -20.16
N ALA A 71 -18.87 -16.26 -20.46
CA ALA A 71 -19.62 -17.24 -19.68
C ALA A 71 -18.81 -17.75 -18.48
N ALA A 72 -19.51 -18.21 -17.44
CA ALA A 72 -18.88 -18.96 -16.37
C ALA A 72 -18.27 -20.25 -16.93
N GLY A 73 -17.02 -20.54 -16.55
CA GLY A 73 -16.25 -21.67 -17.08
C GLY A 73 -15.29 -21.32 -18.20
N ASP A 74 -15.44 -20.16 -18.84
CA ASP A 74 -14.50 -19.67 -19.85
C ASP A 74 -13.13 -19.37 -19.23
N THR A 75 -12.11 -19.26 -20.09
CA THR A 75 -10.73 -18.97 -19.67
C THR A 75 -10.25 -17.66 -20.30
N ILE A 76 -9.74 -16.74 -19.46
CA ILE A 76 -9.09 -15.50 -19.89
C ILE A 76 -7.59 -15.62 -19.60
N GLY A 77 -6.78 -15.64 -20.65
CA GLY A 77 -5.36 -16.00 -20.53
C GLY A 77 -5.23 -17.43 -19.99
N THR A 78 -4.70 -17.59 -18.79
CA THR A 78 -4.60 -18.89 -18.07
C THR A 78 -5.63 -19.03 -16.94
N THR A 79 -6.48 -18.02 -16.73
CA THR A 79 -7.39 -17.96 -15.58
C THR A 79 -8.80 -18.39 -15.99
N LYS A 80 -9.32 -19.43 -15.33
CA LYS A 80 -10.71 -19.86 -15.45
C LYS A 80 -11.61 -18.95 -14.61
N VAL A 81 -12.64 -18.37 -15.24
CA VAL A 81 -13.61 -17.52 -14.54
C VAL A 81 -14.80 -18.34 -14.05
N THR A 82 -15.32 -18.02 -12.88
CA THR A 82 -16.35 -18.81 -12.20
C THR A 82 -17.75 -18.19 -12.29
N VAL A 83 -17.85 -16.93 -12.70
CA VAL A 83 -19.12 -16.19 -12.84
C VAL A 83 -19.21 -15.54 -14.23
N PRO A 84 -20.40 -15.39 -14.79
CA PRO A 84 -20.57 -14.71 -16.08
C PRO A 84 -20.45 -13.19 -15.92
N PHE A 85 -19.84 -12.52 -16.91
CA PHE A 85 -19.61 -11.07 -16.87
C PHE A 85 -19.55 -10.44 -18.26
N CYS A 86 -19.67 -9.12 -18.32
CA CYS A 86 -19.34 -8.33 -19.48
C CYS A 86 -17.87 -7.91 -19.41
N ARG A 87 -17.05 -8.35 -20.35
CA ARG A 87 -15.64 -7.98 -20.49
C ARG A 87 -15.54 -6.77 -21.39
N VAL A 88 -15.13 -5.64 -20.84
CA VAL A 88 -14.85 -4.41 -21.57
C VAL A 88 -13.35 -4.24 -21.68
N GLN A 89 -12.83 -4.02 -22.88
CA GLN A 89 -11.44 -3.71 -23.14
C GLN A 89 -11.32 -2.31 -23.73
N GLY A 90 -10.24 -1.61 -23.39
CA GLY A 90 -10.03 -0.26 -23.87
C GLY A 90 -8.58 0.18 -23.81
N VAL A 91 -8.32 1.36 -24.34
CA VAL A 91 -7.01 2.01 -24.36
C VAL A 91 -7.14 3.42 -23.83
N ALA A 92 -6.18 3.84 -23.00
CA ALA A 92 -6.01 5.24 -22.62
C ALA A 92 -4.72 5.79 -23.26
N LYS A 93 -4.80 7.02 -23.80
CA LYS A 93 -3.68 7.71 -24.46
C LYS A 93 -3.57 9.15 -23.96
N PRO A 94 -3.11 9.37 -22.74
CA PRO A 94 -2.98 10.71 -22.16
C PRO A 94 -1.85 11.56 -22.81
N SER A 95 -0.96 10.94 -23.57
CA SER A 95 0.06 11.61 -24.37
C SER A 95 0.30 10.85 -25.68
N THR A 96 1.09 11.42 -26.59
CA THR A 96 1.45 10.78 -27.87
C THR A 96 2.29 9.53 -27.70
N ASP A 97 3.03 9.39 -26.58
CA ASP A 97 3.85 8.24 -26.24
C ASP A 97 3.09 7.21 -25.38
N SER A 98 1.93 7.58 -24.82
CA SER A 98 1.15 6.73 -23.92
C SER A 98 0.34 5.68 -24.70
N LEU A 99 0.34 4.45 -24.17
CA LEU A 99 -0.52 3.37 -24.60
C LEU A 99 -0.85 2.47 -23.42
N ILE A 100 -1.94 2.76 -22.72
CA ILE A 100 -2.38 2.03 -21.54
C ILE A 100 -3.54 1.13 -21.94
N ASN A 101 -3.30 -0.18 -22.06
CA ASN A 101 -4.37 -1.13 -22.26
C ASN A 101 -5.02 -1.47 -20.93
N PHE A 102 -6.36 -1.52 -20.92
CA PHE A 102 -7.09 -1.81 -19.70
C PHE A 102 -8.31 -2.71 -19.94
N GLU A 103 -8.76 -3.33 -18.88
CA GLU A 103 -10.00 -4.10 -18.87
C GLU A 103 -10.89 -3.66 -17.69
N VAL A 104 -12.22 -3.73 -17.93
CA VAL A 104 -13.25 -3.59 -16.90
C VAL A 104 -14.19 -4.78 -17.04
N TRP A 105 -14.36 -5.53 -15.94
CA TRP A 105 -15.24 -6.69 -15.90
C TRP A 105 -16.45 -6.40 -15.02
N LEU A 106 -17.65 -6.57 -15.56
CA LEU A 106 -18.91 -6.23 -14.90
C LEU A 106 -19.77 -7.50 -14.74
N PRO A 107 -20.14 -7.92 -13.50
CA PRO A 107 -21.09 -9.02 -13.30
C PRO A 107 -22.31 -8.91 -14.20
N SER A 108 -22.65 -10.00 -14.93
CA SER A 108 -23.72 -9.97 -15.96
C SER A 108 -25.12 -9.79 -15.41
N SER A 109 -25.35 -10.01 -14.11
CA SER A 109 -26.65 -9.75 -13.48
C SER A 109 -26.53 -8.65 -12.44
N ALA A 110 -27.48 -7.75 -12.41
CA ALA A 110 -27.52 -6.69 -11.43
C ALA A 110 -27.62 -7.22 -9.97
N GLY A 111 -28.20 -8.39 -9.77
CA GLY A 111 -28.26 -9.06 -8.47
C GLY A 111 -26.92 -9.67 -8.01
N ALA A 112 -26.00 -9.93 -8.94
CA ALA A 112 -24.64 -10.38 -8.61
C ALA A 112 -23.69 -9.23 -8.29
N TRP A 113 -24.00 -8.00 -8.72
CA TRP A 113 -23.18 -6.83 -8.42
C TRP A 113 -23.52 -6.26 -7.04
N THR A 114 -22.51 -6.16 -6.18
CA THR A 114 -22.64 -5.62 -4.82
C THR A 114 -22.75 -4.08 -4.74
N GLY A 115 -22.72 -3.38 -5.88
CA GLY A 115 -22.65 -1.91 -5.92
C GLY A 115 -21.24 -1.35 -5.77
N ARG A 116 -20.24 -2.22 -5.71
CA ARG A 116 -18.83 -1.87 -5.48
C ARG A 116 -18.02 -1.95 -6.77
N LEU A 117 -17.03 -1.06 -6.89
CA LEU A 117 -15.99 -1.09 -7.91
C LEU A 117 -14.63 -1.26 -7.22
N LYS A 118 -13.76 -2.09 -7.78
CA LYS A 118 -12.39 -2.26 -7.28
C LYS A 118 -11.39 -2.13 -8.43
N THR A 119 -10.30 -1.41 -8.17
CA THR A 119 -9.14 -1.32 -9.06
C THR A 119 -7.94 -1.92 -8.34
N ASP A 120 -7.19 -2.77 -9.05
CA ASP A 120 -6.00 -3.43 -8.50
C ASP A 120 -4.71 -2.76 -8.96
N GLY A 121 -3.78 -2.61 -8.02
CA GLY A 121 -2.40 -2.22 -8.30
C GLY A 121 -1.57 -3.39 -8.84
N THR A 122 -0.39 -3.08 -9.39
CA THR A 122 0.54 -4.06 -9.96
C THR A 122 1.83 -4.15 -9.14
N GLY A 123 2.43 -5.34 -9.04
CA GLY A 123 3.71 -5.55 -8.37
C GLY A 123 4.90 -5.21 -9.28
N GLY A 124 6.06 -4.93 -8.70
CA GLY A 124 7.32 -4.70 -9.41
C GLY A 124 7.20 -3.70 -10.55
N TYR A 125 7.70 -4.07 -11.72
CA TYR A 125 7.55 -3.31 -12.97
C TYR A 125 6.54 -3.94 -13.92
N ALA A 126 5.71 -4.87 -13.44
CA ALA A 126 4.82 -5.65 -14.28
C ALA A 126 3.94 -4.76 -15.16
N GLY A 127 4.02 -5.00 -16.46
CA GLY A 127 3.18 -4.44 -17.51
C GLY A 127 2.17 -5.48 -17.97
N ALA A 128 1.30 -5.93 -17.06
CA ALA A 128 0.27 -6.91 -17.37
C ALA A 128 -1.00 -6.66 -16.54
N THR A 129 -2.15 -6.77 -17.17
CA THR A 129 -3.44 -6.72 -16.49
C THR A 129 -3.54 -7.86 -15.46
N PRO A 130 -3.93 -7.60 -14.19
CA PRO A 130 -3.94 -8.60 -13.11
C PRO A 130 -5.16 -9.54 -13.20
N ILE A 131 -5.25 -10.35 -14.28
CA ILE A 131 -6.41 -11.16 -14.65
C ILE A 131 -6.87 -12.12 -13.54
N ALA A 132 -5.92 -12.83 -12.90
CA ALA A 132 -6.26 -13.78 -11.84
C ALA A 132 -6.91 -13.08 -10.63
N ARG A 133 -6.40 -11.90 -10.29
CA ARG A 133 -6.94 -11.08 -9.22
C ARG A 133 -8.32 -10.55 -9.57
N MET A 134 -8.48 -10.00 -10.77
CA MET A 134 -9.77 -9.53 -11.27
C MET A 134 -10.83 -10.64 -11.23
N ALA A 135 -10.48 -11.87 -11.61
CA ALA A 135 -11.42 -13.01 -11.57
C ALA A 135 -11.88 -13.34 -10.14
N THR A 136 -10.97 -13.24 -9.17
CA THR A 136 -11.29 -13.46 -7.76
C THR A 136 -12.27 -12.42 -7.23
N ASP A 137 -12.01 -11.15 -7.48
CA ASP A 137 -12.82 -10.06 -6.97
C ASP A 137 -14.17 -9.96 -7.70
N LEU A 138 -14.19 -10.27 -9.00
CA LEU A 138 -15.43 -10.42 -9.77
C LEU A 138 -16.35 -11.49 -9.13
N ALA A 139 -15.78 -12.62 -8.70
CA ALA A 139 -16.54 -13.68 -8.04
C ALA A 139 -17.12 -13.24 -6.67
N GLN A 140 -16.59 -12.18 -6.08
CA GLN A 140 -17.13 -11.53 -4.88
C GLN A 140 -18.18 -10.45 -5.19
N GLY A 141 -18.52 -10.28 -6.47
CA GLY A 141 -19.54 -9.32 -6.92
C GLY A 141 -19.04 -7.88 -7.09
N PHE A 142 -17.73 -7.66 -7.18
CA PHE A 142 -17.20 -6.36 -7.56
C PHE A 142 -17.28 -6.17 -9.09
N VAL A 143 -17.49 -4.94 -9.53
CA VAL A 143 -16.94 -4.50 -10.81
C VAL A 143 -15.44 -4.35 -10.60
N VAL A 144 -14.63 -4.90 -11.51
CA VAL A 144 -13.17 -4.89 -11.36
C VAL A 144 -12.51 -4.24 -12.56
N ALA A 145 -11.43 -3.51 -12.33
CA ALA A 145 -10.65 -2.86 -13.36
C ALA A 145 -9.15 -3.06 -13.16
N GLY A 146 -8.43 -3.31 -14.25
CA GLY A 146 -6.97 -3.46 -14.26
C GLY A 146 -6.38 -3.05 -15.60
N SER A 147 -5.05 -2.83 -15.63
CA SER A 147 -4.34 -2.42 -16.84
C SER A 147 -2.91 -2.95 -16.88
N ASP A 148 -2.27 -2.79 -18.06
CA ASP A 148 -0.84 -3.04 -18.28
C ASP A 148 0.05 -1.86 -17.84
N MET A 149 -0.52 -0.84 -17.22
CA MET A 149 0.20 0.34 -16.73
C MET A 149 0.95 1.15 -17.81
N GLY A 150 0.65 0.93 -19.09
CA GLY A 150 1.24 1.66 -20.21
C GLY A 150 2.47 1.00 -20.84
N HIS A 151 2.76 -0.25 -20.52
CA HIS A 151 3.79 -1.04 -21.18
C HIS A 151 3.44 -2.53 -21.15
N ALA A 152 3.94 -3.27 -22.13
CA ALA A 152 3.81 -4.72 -22.15
C ALA A 152 5.08 -5.40 -21.65
N GLY A 153 4.93 -6.50 -20.94
CA GLY A 153 6.04 -7.34 -20.49
C GLY A 153 6.06 -7.57 -18.99
N GLY A 154 7.08 -8.30 -18.55
CA GLY A 154 7.29 -8.65 -17.16
C GLY A 154 8.11 -7.61 -16.40
N GLU A 155 9.12 -8.07 -15.68
CA GLU A 155 9.98 -7.26 -14.79
C GLU A 155 11.14 -6.53 -15.53
N SER A 156 11.09 -6.40 -16.88
CA SER A 156 12.06 -5.59 -17.62
C SER A 156 11.78 -4.10 -17.43
N ALA A 157 12.85 -3.30 -17.35
CA ALA A 157 12.79 -1.85 -17.29
C ALA A 157 13.07 -1.16 -18.64
N ASP A 158 13.24 -1.92 -19.73
CA ASP A 158 13.62 -1.40 -21.05
C ASP A 158 12.63 -0.40 -21.62
N TRP A 159 11.34 -0.56 -21.27
CA TRP A 159 10.25 0.34 -21.67
C TRP A 159 10.42 1.78 -21.16
N THR A 160 11.30 2.04 -20.19
CA THR A 160 11.54 3.39 -19.65
C THR A 160 12.50 4.21 -20.54
N MET A 161 13.32 3.54 -21.35
CA MET A 161 14.36 4.19 -22.16
C MET A 161 13.75 5.06 -23.26
N GLY A 162 13.96 6.38 -23.16
CA GLY A 162 13.42 7.33 -24.14
C GLY A 162 11.91 7.56 -24.03
N HIS A 163 11.23 7.00 -23.02
CA HIS A 163 9.78 7.06 -22.83
C HIS A 163 9.36 7.71 -21.49
N PRO A 164 9.68 8.98 -21.24
CA PRO A 164 9.38 9.64 -19.95
C PRO A 164 7.88 9.70 -19.64
N GLU A 165 7.02 9.73 -20.67
CA GLU A 165 5.57 9.74 -20.46
C GLU A 165 5.03 8.39 -19.99
N ARG A 166 5.59 7.27 -20.48
CA ARG A 166 5.24 5.92 -19.98
C ARG A 166 5.64 5.74 -18.51
N VAL A 167 6.74 6.36 -18.10
CA VAL A 167 7.15 6.37 -16.68
C VAL A 167 6.10 7.07 -15.82
N LYS A 168 5.51 8.18 -16.28
CA LYS A 168 4.40 8.85 -15.60
C LYS A 168 3.12 7.99 -15.61
N ASP A 169 2.84 7.30 -16.73
CA ASP A 169 1.71 6.39 -16.83
C ASP A 169 1.81 5.29 -15.77
N TRP A 170 2.93 4.59 -15.73
CA TRP A 170 3.20 3.57 -14.73
C TRP A 170 3.25 4.14 -13.31
N GLY A 171 3.79 5.34 -13.17
CA GLY A 171 3.91 6.03 -11.88
C GLY A 171 2.57 6.32 -11.22
N TYR A 172 1.59 6.85 -11.97
CA TYR A 172 0.31 7.30 -11.40
C TYR A 172 -0.84 7.47 -12.40
N ARG A 173 -0.58 7.84 -13.69
CA ARG A 173 -1.66 8.23 -14.61
C ARG A 173 -2.55 7.07 -15.03
N ALA A 174 -2.00 5.87 -15.21
CA ALA A 174 -2.77 4.71 -15.66
C ALA A 174 -3.98 4.47 -14.75
N HIS A 175 -3.80 4.45 -13.44
CA HIS A 175 -4.90 4.22 -12.51
C HIS A 175 -5.97 5.32 -12.54
N TYR A 176 -5.59 6.58 -12.80
CA TYR A 176 -6.55 7.67 -12.95
C TYR A 176 -7.50 7.40 -14.14
N PHE A 177 -6.94 7.17 -15.32
CA PHE A 177 -7.74 6.99 -16.53
C PHE A 177 -8.54 5.68 -16.50
N VAL A 178 -7.94 4.60 -16.04
CA VAL A 178 -8.60 3.28 -15.94
C VAL A 178 -9.76 3.32 -14.96
N THR A 179 -9.57 3.90 -13.79
CA THR A 179 -10.66 4.01 -12.80
C THR A 179 -11.76 4.95 -13.27
N SER A 180 -11.42 6.05 -13.93
CA SER A 180 -12.41 6.98 -14.51
C SER A 180 -13.25 6.30 -15.59
N ALA A 181 -12.60 5.54 -16.49
CA ALA A 181 -13.30 4.73 -17.50
C ALA A 181 -14.18 3.65 -16.85
N ALA A 182 -13.67 2.95 -15.82
CA ALA A 182 -14.42 1.92 -15.11
C ALA A 182 -15.69 2.49 -14.44
N LYS A 183 -15.61 3.68 -13.86
CA LYS A 183 -16.77 4.38 -13.28
C LYS A 183 -17.80 4.74 -14.37
N ALA A 184 -17.36 5.27 -15.51
CA ALA A 184 -18.23 5.60 -16.63
C ALA A 184 -18.93 4.37 -17.22
N VAL A 185 -18.17 3.30 -17.46
CA VAL A 185 -18.68 2.02 -17.97
C VAL A 185 -19.66 1.37 -16.99
N THR A 186 -19.36 1.41 -15.68
CA THR A 186 -20.24 0.90 -14.62
C THR A 186 -21.57 1.63 -14.63
N ALA A 187 -21.54 2.96 -14.69
CA ALA A 187 -22.75 3.78 -14.70
C ALA A 187 -23.60 3.53 -15.97
N ALA A 188 -22.96 3.38 -17.14
CA ALA A 188 -23.64 3.07 -18.38
C ALA A 188 -24.27 1.68 -18.35
N TYR A 189 -23.60 0.66 -17.82
CA TYR A 189 -24.06 -0.72 -17.82
C TYR A 189 -25.21 -0.97 -16.84
N TYR A 190 -25.14 -0.40 -15.63
CA TYR A 190 -26.18 -0.61 -14.62
C TYR A 190 -27.21 0.53 -14.50
N GLY A 191 -27.06 1.60 -15.30
CA GLY A 191 -27.90 2.80 -15.20
C GLY A 191 -27.72 3.60 -13.91
N LYS A 192 -26.68 3.28 -13.12
CA LYS A 192 -26.32 3.96 -11.86
C LYS A 192 -24.83 3.80 -11.58
N PRO A 193 -24.17 4.80 -10.95
CA PRO A 193 -22.77 4.68 -10.56
C PRO A 193 -22.56 3.59 -9.48
N ALA A 194 -21.32 3.16 -9.33
CA ALA A 194 -20.92 2.39 -8.15
C ALA A 194 -21.18 3.20 -6.88
N HIS A 195 -21.67 2.53 -5.84
CA HIS A 195 -21.91 3.15 -4.53
C HIS A 195 -20.59 3.49 -3.85
N HIS A 196 -19.61 2.57 -3.95
CA HIS A 196 -18.26 2.75 -3.39
C HIS A 196 -17.22 2.22 -4.37
N ALA A 197 -16.05 2.87 -4.34
CA ALA A 197 -14.89 2.50 -5.12
C ALA A 197 -13.70 2.21 -4.20
N TYR A 198 -13.03 1.10 -4.43
CA TYR A 198 -11.90 0.62 -3.65
C TYR A 198 -10.65 0.46 -4.51
N PHE A 199 -9.50 0.69 -3.90
CA PHE A 199 -8.20 0.35 -4.47
C PHE A 199 -7.47 -0.62 -3.56
N GLU A 200 -6.81 -1.60 -4.15
CA GLU A 200 -5.96 -2.52 -3.42
C GLU A 200 -4.66 -2.78 -4.17
N GLY A 201 -3.57 -2.89 -3.44
CA GLY A 201 -2.31 -3.33 -3.98
C GLY A 201 -1.24 -3.52 -2.93
N CYS A 202 -0.26 -4.37 -3.23
CA CYS A 202 0.91 -4.60 -2.39
C CYS A 202 2.18 -4.19 -3.13
N SER A 203 3.27 -3.87 -2.40
CA SER A 203 4.55 -3.50 -3.00
C SER A 203 4.46 -2.20 -3.80
N ASN A 204 4.82 -2.23 -5.08
CA ASN A 204 4.53 -1.15 -6.01
C ASN A 204 3.03 -0.83 -6.06
N GLY A 205 2.16 -1.86 -6.03
CA GLY A 205 0.70 -1.68 -5.93
C GLY A 205 0.30 -0.94 -4.65
N GLY A 206 0.96 -1.18 -3.54
CA GLY A 206 0.79 -0.42 -2.29
C GLY A 206 1.24 1.05 -2.43
N ARG A 207 2.34 1.29 -3.16
CA ARG A 207 2.76 2.65 -3.55
C ARG A 207 1.69 3.34 -4.40
N GLN A 208 1.17 2.62 -5.40
CA GLN A 208 0.09 3.13 -6.26
C GLN A 208 -1.16 3.45 -5.42
N ALA A 209 -1.51 2.60 -4.46
CA ALA A 209 -2.60 2.83 -3.51
C ALA A 209 -2.42 4.15 -2.75
N MET A 210 -1.25 4.38 -2.17
CA MET A 210 -0.94 5.64 -1.46
C MET A 210 -0.90 6.83 -2.42
N MET A 211 -0.44 6.63 -3.67
CA MET A 211 -0.46 7.65 -4.71
C MET A 211 -1.90 8.09 -5.04
N MET A 212 -2.84 7.14 -5.11
CA MET A 212 -4.26 7.45 -5.35
C MET A 212 -4.86 8.26 -4.21
N ALA A 213 -4.58 7.91 -2.95
CA ALA A 213 -5.05 8.66 -1.78
C ALA A 213 -4.57 10.11 -1.79
N GLN A 214 -3.34 10.34 -2.24
CA GLN A 214 -2.68 11.65 -2.20
C GLN A 214 -2.99 12.52 -3.43
N ARG A 215 -2.91 11.96 -4.65
CA ARG A 215 -3.13 12.71 -5.91
C ARG A 215 -4.58 12.80 -6.33
N TYR A 216 -5.32 11.70 -6.21
CA TYR A 216 -6.68 11.54 -6.76
C TYR A 216 -7.67 11.07 -5.69
N PRO A 217 -7.76 11.81 -4.57
CA PRO A 217 -8.60 11.40 -3.43
C PRO A 217 -10.08 11.25 -3.79
N GLU A 218 -10.52 11.84 -4.92
CA GLU A 218 -11.90 11.75 -5.43
C GLU A 218 -12.25 10.40 -6.07
N LEU A 219 -11.25 9.58 -6.39
CA LEU A 219 -11.51 8.34 -7.11
C LEU A 219 -11.96 7.19 -6.21
N PHE A 220 -11.53 7.17 -4.95
CA PHE A 220 -11.74 6.02 -4.07
C PHE A 220 -12.28 6.42 -2.70
N ASP A 221 -13.16 5.58 -2.16
CA ASP A 221 -13.70 5.71 -0.81
C ASP A 221 -12.87 4.92 0.21
N GLY A 222 -12.20 3.86 -0.25
CA GLY A 222 -11.33 3.03 0.57
C GLY A 222 -10.10 2.52 -0.17
N ILE A 223 -9.00 2.37 0.57
CA ILE A 223 -7.69 1.96 0.04
C ILE A 223 -7.07 0.90 0.94
N VAL A 224 -6.63 -0.23 0.36
CA VAL A 224 -5.74 -1.20 0.99
C VAL A 224 -4.34 -1.04 0.41
N ALA A 225 -3.38 -0.69 1.25
CA ALA A 225 -1.98 -0.51 0.87
C ALA A 225 -1.10 -1.54 1.61
N GLY A 226 -0.75 -2.63 0.93
CA GLY A 226 0.15 -3.66 1.47
C GLY A 226 1.60 -3.31 1.21
N ALA A 227 2.48 -3.48 2.20
CA ALA A 227 3.93 -3.30 2.08
C ALA A 227 4.33 -2.19 1.11
N PRO A 228 3.79 -0.95 1.24
CA PRO A 228 3.84 0.06 0.21
C PRO A 228 5.26 0.59 0.00
N SER A 229 5.80 0.41 -1.21
CA SER A 229 7.07 1.02 -1.61
C SER A 229 6.92 2.53 -1.89
N GLN A 230 6.27 3.24 -0.98
CA GLN A 230 5.92 4.67 -1.12
C GLN A 230 7.13 5.60 -1.14
N PHE A 231 8.29 5.13 -0.66
CA PHE A 231 9.61 5.76 -0.75
C PHE A 231 10.42 5.04 -1.84
N TYR A 232 9.95 5.07 -3.07
CA TYR A 232 10.41 4.18 -4.13
C TYR A 232 11.92 4.27 -4.40
N GLY A 233 12.48 5.48 -4.47
CA GLY A 233 13.93 5.67 -4.66
C GLY A 233 14.75 5.05 -3.53
N ASP A 234 14.33 5.25 -2.29
CA ASP A 234 14.98 4.69 -1.11
C ASP A 234 14.89 3.15 -1.12
N THR A 235 13.73 2.60 -1.53
CA THR A 235 13.53 1.14 -1.67
C THR A 235 14.48 0.55 -2.71
N LEU A 236 14.59 1.16 -3.90
CA LEU A 236 15.51 0.69 -4.95
C LEU A 236 16.95 0.65 -4.48
N LEU A 237 17.40 1.74 -3.84
CA LEU A 237 18.76 1.85 -3.32
C LEU A 237 19.03 0.86 -2.19
N SER A 238 18.03 0.61 -1.33
CA SER A 238 18.14 -0.40 -0.26
C SER A 238 18.32 -1.81 -0.82
N LEU A 239 17.61 -2.16 -1.89
CA LEU A 239 17.75 -3.46 -2.56
C LEU A 239 19.14 -3.63 -3.18
N VAL A 240 19.63 -2.60 -3.87
CA VAL A 240 20.99 -2.61 -4.43
C VAL A 240 22.04 -2.72 -3.32
N TRP A 241 21.90 -1.96 -2.22
CA TRP A 241 22.78 -2.02 -1.06
C TRP A 241 22.83 -3.41 -0.44
N THR A 242 21.67 -4.00 -0.19
CA THR A 242 21.53 -5.34 0.38
C THR A 242 22.14 -6.41 -0.53
N GLY A 243 21.91 -6.30 -1.84
CA GLY A 243 22.51 -7.19 -2.83
C GLY A 243 24.04 -7.07 -2.88
N HIS A 244 24.58 -5.85 -3.00
CA HIS A 244 26.02 -5.60 -3.04
C HIS A 244 26.73 -6.06 -1.74
N SER A 245 26.07 -5.90 -0.58
CA SER A 245 26.63 -6.33 0.70
C SER A 245 26.78 -7.85 0.79
N GLN A 246 25.83 -8.60 0.20
CA GLN A 246 25.83 -10.07 0.23
C GLN A 246 26.62 -10.70 -0.93
N VAL A 247 26.69 -10.01 -2.07
CA VAL A 247 27.42 -10.49 -3.27
C VAL A 247 28.45 -9.43 -3.67
N PRO A 248 29.58 -9.30 -2.97
CA PRO A 248 30.58 -8.26 -3.24
C PRO A 248 31.27 -8.42 -4.60
N VAL A 249 31.31 -9.63 -5.16
CA VAL A 249 31.91 -9.92 -6.47
C VAL A 249 30.88 -10.54 -7.39
N LEU A 250 30.66 -9.90 -8.56
CA LEU A 250 29.73 -10.36 -9.57
C LEU A 250 30.04 -11.80 -10.02
N GLY A 251 29.02 -12.62 -10.15
CA GLY A 251 29.12 -14.02 -10.56
C GLY A 251 29.62 -14.98 -9.49
N GLN A 252 29.92 -14.48 -8.29
CA GLN A 252 30.21 -15.32 -7.13
C GLN A 252 28.94 -15.57 -6.32
N PRO A 253 28.86 -16.72 -5.61
CA PRO A 253 27.77 -16.96 -4.70
C PRO A 253 27.76 -15.91 -3.57
N PRO A 254 26.59 -15.69 -2.93
CA PRO A 254 26.50 -14.81 -1.76
C PRO A 254 27.46 -15.27 -0.64
N VAL A 255 28.15 -14.32 -0.01
CA VAL A 255 29.01 -14.62 1.16
C VAL A 255 28.20 -15.15 2.34
N LEU A 256 26.92 -14.76 2.45
CA LEU A 256 25.93 -15.34 3.36
C LEU A 256 25.09 -16.37 2.58
N SER A 257 25.45 -17.64 2.67
CA SER A 257 24.64 -18.71 2.06
C SER A 257 23.24 -18.78 2.66
N ALA A 258 22.31 -19.51 2.04
CA ALA A 258 20.97 -19.71 2.58
C ALA A 258 21.01 -20.36 3.97
N GLU A 259 21.91 -21.33 4.19
CA GLU A 259 22.10 -22.01 5.46
C GLU A 259 22.60 -21.04 6.55
N LYS A 260 23.55 -20.14 6.20
CA LYS A 260 24.04 -19.12 7.14
C LYS A 260 22.94 -18.15 7.53
N ARG A 261 22.12 -17.69 6.57
CA ARG A 261 20.98 -16.82 6.87
C ARG A 261 19.94 -17.55 7.74
N ALA A 262 19.62 -18.80 7.43
CA ALA A 262 18.71 -19.62 8.26
C ALA A 262 19.25 -19.81 9.69
N MET A 263 20.55 -20.05 9.84
CA MET A 263 21.21 -20.15 11.16
C MET A 263 21.08 -18.82 11.92
N MET A 264 21.31 -17.68 11.27
CA MET A 264 21.15 -16.36 11.88
C MET A 264 19.70 -16.15 12.35
N THR A 265 18.70 -16.44 11.51
CA THR A 265 17.28 -16.37 11.89
C THR A 265 16.96 -17.25 13.10
N ALA A 266 17.47 -18.48 13.13
CA ALA A 266 17.25 -19.38 14.26
C ALA A 266 17.86 -18.82 15.57
N ARG A 267 19.03 -18.19 15.50
CA ARG A 267 19.67 -17.56 16.66
C ARG A 267 18.94 -16.30 17.12
N ALA A 268 18.48 -15.47 16.18
CA ALA A 268 17.65 -14.30 16.48
C ALA A 268 16.32 -14.73 17.13
N MET A 269 15.68 -15.76 16.59
CA MET A 269 14.46 -16.33 17.14
C MET A 269 14.68 -16.83 18.57
N ALA A 270 15.73 -17.61 18.82
CA ALA A 270 16.05 -18.12 20.15
C ALA A 270 16.30 -17.00 21.18
N ALA A 271 16.78 -15.83 20.74
CA ALA A 271 17.02 -14.68 21.60
C ALA A 271 15.77 -13.85 21.89
N CYS A 272 14.81 -13.80 20.96
CA CYS A 272 13.76 -12.78 21.01
C CYS A 272 12.31 -13.32 21.00
N ASP A 273 12.08 -14.59 20.69
CA ASP A 273 10.74 -15.21 20.64
C ASP A 273 9.97 -15.04 21.97
N ALA A 274 10.63 -15.29 23.08
CA ALA A 274 9.98 -15.22 24.40
C ALA A 274 9.67 -13.78 24.90
N GLN A 275 10.02 -12.73 24.15
CA GLN A 275 9.90 -11.34 24.63
C GLN A 275 8.45 -10.88 24.82
N ASP A 276 7.50 -11.45 24.09
CA ASP A 276 6.06 -11.15 24.23
C ASP A 276 5.37 -12.04 25.28
N GLY A 277 6.13 -12.97 25.94
CA GLY A 277 5.66 -13.91 26.95
C GLY A 277 5.21 -15.26 26.36
N LEU A 278 5.43 -15.51 25.08
CA LEU A 278 5.10 -16.76 24.42
C LEU A 278 6.31 -17.26 23.60
N VAL A 279 6.56 -18.57 23.62
CA VAL A 279 7.55 -19.21 22.75
C VAL A 279 6.79 -19.94 21.65
N ASP A 280 6.65 -19.30 20.48
CA ASP A 280 5.83 -19.82 19.38
C ASP A 280 6.46 -19.62 18.00
N GLN A 281 7.76 -19.31 17.98
CA GLN A 281 8.55 -19.03 16.79
C GLN A 281 8.08 -17.78 16.03
N GLN A 282 7.65 -16.76 16.78
CA GLN A 282 7.33 -15.46 16.23
C GLN A 282 7.97 -14.34 17.06
N ILE A 283 8.63 -13.42 16.39
CA ILE A 283 9.08 -12.16 17.00
C ILE A 283 8.00 -11.10 16.74
N THR A 284 7.12 -10.91 17.71
CA THR A 284 5.97 -9.99 17.57
C THR A 284 6.40 -8.53 17.35
N ASN A 285 7.52 -8.12 17.96
CA ASN A 285 8.10 -6.78 17.75
C ASN A 285 9.61 -6.86 17.55
N PRO A 286 10.09 -7.05 16.31
CA PRO A 286 11.53 -7.18 16.05
C PRO A 286 12.33 -5.90 16.37
N ARG A 287 11.68 -4.73 16.47
CA ARG A 287 12.35 -3.48 16.87
C ARG A 287 12.78 -3.49 18.33
N ALA A 288 12.14 -4.28 19.18
CA ALA A 288 12.51 -4.47 20.58
C ALA A 288 13.54 -5.59 20.78
N CYS A 289 13.84 -6.38 19.73
CA CYS A 289 14.82 -7.44 19.78
C CYS A 289 16.24 -6.87 19.80
N THR A 290 17.00 -7.19 20.84
CA THR A 290 18.38 -6.68 21.06
C THR A 290 19.45 -7.68 20.62
N PHE A 291 19.11 -8.65 19.78
CA PHE A 291 20.06 -9.63 19.25
C PHE A 291 21.18 -8.93 18.47
N ASP A 292 22.44 -9.16 18.87
CA ASP A 292 23.64 -8.72 18.14
C ASP A 292 24.25 -9.91 17.38
N PRO A 293 24.32 -9.86 16.04
CA PRO A 293 24.96 -10.93 15.28
C PRO A 293 26.44 -11.12 15.63
N GLY A 294 27.08 -10.18 16.33
CA GLY A 294 28.45 -10.29 16.80
C GLY A 294 28.73 -11.53 17.66
N VAL A 295 27.72 -12.06 18.36
CA VAL A 295 27.83 -13.31 19.12
C VAL A 295 28.07 -14.54 18.25
N LEU A 296 27.85 -14.43 16.93
CA LEU A 296 28.05 -15.50 15.96
C LEU A 296 29.45 -15.50 15.34
N GLN A 297 30.34 -14.59 15.70
CA GLN A 297 31.68 -14.51 15.14
C GLN A 297 32.45 -15.82 15.38
N CYS A 298 33.01 -16.42 14.33
CA CYS A 298 33.91 -17.59 14.48
C CYS A 298 35.14 -17.24 15.29
N THR A 299 35.49 -18.09 16.26
CA THR A 299 36.70 -17.95 17.11
C THR A 299 37.86 -18.81 16.64
N ALA A 300 37.57 -19.91 15.92
CA ALA A 300 38.59 -20.87 15.48
C ALA A 300 38.21 -21.51 14.14
N GLY A 301 38.28 -20.93 13.04
CA GLY A 301 37.86 -21.46 11.74
C GLY A 301 36.36 -21.47 11.53
N GLU A 302 35.93 -21.63 10.28
CA GLU A 302 34.52 -21.61 9.90
C GLU A 302 33.82 -22.92 10.27
N THR A 303 32.65 -22.81 10.87
CA THR A 303 31.71 -23.92 11.12
C THR A 303 30.31 -23.55 10.64
N ALA A 304 29.37 -24.51 10.64
CA ALA A 304 27.97 -24.25 10.29
C ALA A 304 27.32 -23.18 11.20
N ASP A 305 27.74 -23.11 12.47
CA ASP A 305 27.11 -22.34 13.54
C ASP A 305 27.73 -20.95 13.78
N CYS A 306 28.74 -20.54 12.99
CA CYS A 306 29.38 -19.24 13.16
C CYS A 306 29.55 -18.50 11.83
N LEU A 307 29.86 -17.22 11.91
CA LEU A 307 30.12 -16.34 10.77
C LEU A 307 31.61 -15.96 10.70
N THR A 308 32.21 -16.08 9.53
CA THR A 308 33.55 -15.53 9.29
C THR A 308 33.55 -14.01 9.37
N ALA A 309 34.73 -13.38 9.37
CA ALA A 309 34.83 -11.91 9.38
C ALA A 309 34.14 -11.27 8.16
N ASP A 310 34.20 -11.91 6.98
CA ASP A 310 33.57 -11.42 5.76
C ASP A 310 32.05 -11.56 5.81
N GLN A 311 31.56 -12.70 6.29
CA GLN A 311 30.13 -12.94 6.52
C GLN A 311 29.56 -11.97 7.57
N MET A 312 30.33 -11.71 8.62
CA MET A 312 29.96 -10.73 9.66
C MET A 312 29.87 -9.31 9.10
N ARG A 313 30.82 -8.90 8.24
CA ARG A 313 30.74 -7.59 7.57
C ARG A 313 29.50 -7.47 6.71
N ALA A 314 29.19 -8.49 5.92
CA ALA A 314 28.00 -8.52 5.08
C ALA A 314 26.71 -8.44 5.93
N ALA A 315 26.61 -9.25 7.00
CA ALA A 315 25.47 -9.24 7.90
C ALA A 315 25.25 -7.85 8.54
N ARG A 316 26.30 -7.26 9.07
CA ARG A 316 26.23 -5.90 9.67
C ARG A 316 25.87 -4.83 8.65
N ALA A 317 26.40 -4.89 7.42
CA ALA A 317 26.06 -3.95 6.36
C ALA A 317 24.57 -4.02 5.99
N VAL A 318 24.01 -5.22 5.91
CA VAL A 318 22.57 -5.41 5.63
C VAL A 318 21.71 -4.86 6.77
N TYR A 319 21.97 -5.24 8.02
CA TYR A 319 21.22 -4.74 9.18
C TYR A 319 21.32 -3.22 9.35
N SER A 320 22.50 -2.65 9.13
CA SER A 320 22.69 -1.20 9.28
C SER A 320 21.97 -0.40 8.21
N GLY A 321 21.62 -1.03 7.07
CA GLY A 321 21.06 -0.32 5.92
C GLY A 321 22.03 0.67 5.31
N ILE A 322 21.52 1.65 4.57
CA ILE A 322 22.36 2.58 3.80
C ILE A 322 22.96 3.64 4.74
N PRO A 323 24.31 3.78 4.78
CA PRO A 323 24.96 4.80 5.57
C PRO A 323 24.94 6.17 4.87
N THR A 324 25.21 7.23 5.63
CA THR A 324 25.65 8.52 5.09
C THR A 324 27.15 8.48 4.78
N ALA A 325 27.65 9.43 3.96
CA ALA A 325 29.08 9.57 3.70
C ALA A 325 29.93 9.74 4.98
N ASN A 326 29.34 10.25 6.06
CA ASN A 326 30.00 10.47 7.34
C ASN A 326 29.79 9.29 8.34
N GLY A 327 29.29 8.14 7.88
CA GLY A 327 29.11 6.93 8.68
C GLY A 327 27.84 6.91 9.55
N GLY A 328 26.97 7.93 9.47
CA GLY A 328 25.64 7.89 10.07
C GLY A 328 24.69 6.97 9.29
N GLN A 329 23.53 6.66 9.87
CA GLN A 329 22.51 5.85 9.19
C GLN A 329 21.54 6.77 8.41
N ARG A 330 21.43 6.52 7.09
CA ARG A 330 20.51 7.25 6.19
C ARG A 330 19.17 6.54 6.02
N TRP A 331 19.19 5.22 5.87
CA TRP A 331 18.03 4.37 5.66
C TRP A 331 18.16 3.07 6.45
N ASN A 332 17.05 2.59 7.01
CA ASN A 332 17.04 1.36 7.81
C ASN A 332 17.26 0.12 6.94
N GLY A 333 18.01 -0.84 7.44
CA GLY A 333 18.04 -2.20 6.91
C GLY A 333 16.85 -3.04 7.36
N PRO A 334 16.82 -4.33 6.95
CA PRO A 334 15.86 -5.31 7.44
C PRO A 334 15.97 -5.51 8.96
N VAL A 335 14.88 -5.97 9.58
CA VAL A 335 14.84 -6.22 11.02
C VAL A 335 15.48 -7.56 11.39
N VAL A 336 15.83 -7.73 12.66
CA VAL A 336 16.27 -8.99 13.26
C VAL A 336 15.17 -10.05 13.15
N GLY A 337 15.53 -11.28 12.78
CA GLY A 337 14.60 -12.39 12.55
C GLY A 337 14.14 -12.51 11.09
N SER A 338 14.59 -11.62 10.19
CA SER A 338 14.25 -11.63 8.77
C SER A 338 15.34 -12.23 7.88
N GLU A 339 16.43 -12.72 8.40
CA GLU A 339 17.67 -13.01 7.66
C GLU A 339 17.48 -14.10 6.60
N ALA A 340 16.62 -15.10 6.85
CA ALA A 340 16.26 -16.12 5.87
C ALA A 340 15.57 -15.55 4.62
N ASP A 341 14.86 -14.43 4.79
CA ASP A 341 14.11 -13.75 3.72
C ASP A 341 14.96 -12.73 2.93
N TRP A 342 16.23 -12.49 3.31
CA TRP A 342 17.11 -11.58 2.58
C TRP A 342 17.41 -12.09 1.17
N ILE A 343 17.31 -11.20 0.18
CA ILE A 343 17.40 -11.55 -1.24
C ILE A 343 18.72 -11.03 -1.83
N PRO A 344 19.76 -11.89 -1.98
CA PRO A 344 21.06 -11.48 -2.53
C PRO A 344 20.99 -11.11 -4.02
N ALA A 345 20.04 -11.67 -4.76
CA ALA A 345 20.02 -11.64 -6.23
C ALA A 345 19.63 -10.29 -6.85
N PHE A 346 19.14 -9.31 -6.10
CA PHE A 346 18.69 -8.04 -6.68
C PHE A 346 19.83 -7.12 -7.18
N ALA A 347 21.09 -7.48 -6.96
CA ALA A 347 22.20 -6.62 -7.34
C ALA A 347 22.54 -6.65 -8.83
N ASP A 348 22.31 -7.75 -9.53
CA ASP A 348 23.02 -8.05 -10.78
C ASP A 348 22.16 -8.29 -12.01
N THR A 349 20.91 -8.70 -11.88
CA THR A 349 20.13 -9.17 -13.04
C THR A 349 18.74 -8.58 -13.09
N GLY A 350 18.45 -7.83 -14.15
CA GLY A 350 17.07 -7.47 -14.58
C GLY A 350 16.22 -6.70 -13.55
N GLY A 351 16.75 -6.55 -12.35
CA GLY A 351 16.02 -5.98 -11.24
C GLY A 351 16.16 -4.47 -11.14
N TYR A 352 16.04 -3.99 -9.95
CA TYR A 352 15.94 -2.57 -9.63
C TYR A 352 17.19 -1.75 -9.96
N GLY A 353 18.39 -2.37 -9.99
CA GLY A 353 19.60 -1.72 -10.45
C GLY A 353 19.53 -1.38 -11.95
N VAL A 354 18.96 -2.26 -12.76
CA VAL A 354 18.73 -2.02 -14.21
C VAL A 354 17.72 -0.88 -14.40
N PHE A 355 16.64 -0.84 -13.60
CA PHE A 355 15.68 0.27 -13.65
C PHE A 355 16.37 1.62 -13.33
N ILE A 356 17.18 1.68 -12.28
CA ILE A 356 17.97 2.87 -11.96
C ILE A 356 18.87 3.24 -13.16
N GLY A 357 19.55 2.26 -13.73
CA GLY A 357 20.39 2.44 -14.90
C GLY A 357 19.63 3.02 -16.09
N HIS A 358 18.52 2.43 -16.45
CA HIS A 358 17.72 2.87 -17.58
C HIS A 358 17.04 4.22 -17.33
N PHE A 359 16.46 4.42 -16.17
CA PHE A 359 15.67 5.63 -15.89
C PHE A 359 16.54 6.83 -15.50
N VAL A 360 17.54 6.64 -14.62
CA VAL A 360 18.36 7.75 -14.10
C VAL A 360 19.58 8.00 -14.99
N PHE A 361 20.15 6.93 -15.55
CA PHE A 361 21.43 6.97 -16.28
C PHE A 361 21.30 6.61 -17.77
N SER A 362 20.10 6.58 -18.34
CA SER A 362 19.84 6.16 -19.73
C SER A 362 20.64 6.90 -20.81
N GLN A 363 21.22 8.04 -20.48
CA GLN A 363 22.06 8.84 -21.39
C GLN A 363 23.55 8.62 -21.19
N LEU A 364 23.98 7.73 -20.29
CA LEU A 364 25.39 7.45 -20.06
C LEU A 364 25.94 6.51 -21.13
N THR A 365 27.07 6.90 -21.69
CA THR A 365 27.84 6.06 -22.61
C THR A 365 29.21 5.80 -21.97
N PRO A 366 29.63 4.57 -21.73
CA PRO A 366 28.99 3.27 -22.02
C PRO A 366 27.72 3.02 -21.18
N PRO A 367 26.95 1.99 -21.53
CA PRO A 367 25.75 1.62 -20.77
C PRO A 367 26.05 1.48 -19.28
N PHE A 368 25.16 1.96 -18.45
CA PHE A 368 25.29 1.87 -16.99
C PHE A 368 25.40 0.40 -16.55
N ALA A 369 26.41 0.11 -15.76
CA ALA A 369 26.57 -1.20 -15.11
C ALA A 369 26.06 -1.09 -13.67
N PRO A 370 25.00 -1.80 -13.26
CA PRO A 370 24.45 -1.70 -11.90
C PRO A 370 25.47 -1.86 -10.79
N ARG A 371 26.49 -2.69 -11.02
CA ARG A 371 27.62 -2.90 -10.11
C ARG A 371 28.51 -1.69 -9.88
N SER A 372 28.57 -0.76 -10.81
CA SER A 372 29.35 0.45 -10.64
C SER A 372 28.63 1.51 -9.78
N LEU A 373 27.38 1.23 -9.35
CA LEU A 373 26.60 2.14 -8.55
C LEU A 373 27.16 2.25 -7.13
N ASP A 374 27.72 3.38 -6.80
CA ASP A 374 27.95 3.76 -5.41
C ASP A 374 26.65 4.31 -4.81
N VAL A 375 25.97 3.45 -4.04
CA VAL A 375 24.68 3.78 -3.44
C VAL A 375 24.76 4.99 -2.51
N VAL A 376 25.90 5.20 -1.86
CA VAL A 376 26.06 6.31 -0.89
C VAL A 376 26.22 7.65 -1.59
N THR A 377 27.05 7.72 -2.63
CA THR A 377 27.32 8.95 -3.36
C THR A 377 26.21 9.34 -4.31
N GLU A 378 25.52 8.37 -4.94
CA GLU A 378 24.46 8.60 -5.92
C GLU A 378 23.04 8.69 -5.29
N TYR A 379 22.96 8.51 -3.99
CA TYR A 379 21.66 8.42 -3.28
C TYR A 379 20.72 9.59 -3.58
N ASP A 380 21.16 10.81 -3.38
CA ASP A 380 20.30 11.98 -3.52
C ASP A 380 19.90 12.21 -4.98
N ARG A 381 20.81 12.00 -5.93
CA ARG A 381 20.54 12.10 -7.36
C ARG A 381 19.46 11.12 -7.83
N ILE A 382 19.55 9.85 -7.39
CA ILE A 382 18.58 8.82 -7.77
C ILE A 382 17.23 9.14 -7.14
N LYS A 383 17.21 9.52 -5.89
CA LYS A 383 16.01 9.89 -5.18
C LYS A 383 15.30 11.08 -5.85
N GLU A 384 16.04 12.13 -6.20
CA GLU A 384 15.49 13.30 -6.90
C GLU A 384 14.88 12.93 -8.25
N ALA A 385 15.51 12.06 -9.02
CA ALA A 385 15.04 11.65 -10.33
C ALA A 385 13.70 10.91 -10.28
N VAL A 386 13.47 10.05 -9.27
CA VAL A 386 12.24 9.24 -9.17
C VAL A 386 11.11 9.93 -8.38
N THR A 387 11.45 10.92 -7.54
CA THR A 387 10.50 11.59 -6.64
C THR A 387 9.26 12.15 -7.37
N PRO A 388 9.35 12.85 -8.50
CA PRO A 388 8.17 13.46 -9.13
C PRO A 388 7.10 12.47 -9.59
N PHE A 389 7.48 11.20 -9.82
CA PHE A 389 6.62 10.22 -10.49
C PHE A 389 6.30 9.00 -9.63
N MET A 390 7.21 8.61 -8.74
CA MET A 390 7.21 7.27 -8.14
C MET A 390 7.13 7.26 -6.62
N VAL A 391 7.00 8.41 -5.97
CA VAL A 391 6.91 8.44 -4.51
C VAL A 391 5.56 8.96 -4.03
N ALA A 392 5.09 8.42 -2.93
CA ALA A 392 3.85 8.82 -2.28
C ALA A 392 4.05 8.96 -0.75
N PRO A 393 5.00 9.79 -0.30
CA PRO A 393 5.37 9.88 1.10
C PRO A 393 4.61 10.96 1.85
N SER A 394 3.76 11.77 1.17
CA SER A 394 3.07 12.90 1.78
C SER A 394 2.14 12.44 2.91
N PRO A 395 2.27 13.00 4.12
CA PRO A 395 1.34 12.73 5.21
C PRO A 395 0.08 13.60 5.13
N ASP A 396 -0.01 14.51 4.16
CA ASP A 396 -1.22 15.30 3.96
C ASP A 396 -2.29 14.51 3.20
N LEU A 397 -3.11 13.82 3.97
CA LEU A 397 -4.31 13.12 3.49
C LEU A 397 -5.59 13.93 3.75
N SER A 398 -5.49 15.23 3.99
CA SER A 398 -6.64 16.07 4.37
C SER A 398 -7.78 16.02 3.36
N ARG A 399 -7.48 16.02 2.05
CA ARG A 399 -8.50 15.91 0.99
C ARG A 399 -9.20 14.55 1.00
N PHE A 400 -8.45 13.47 1.18
CA PHE A 400 -8.99 12.11 1.26
C PHE A 400 -9.83 11.91 2.53
N LYS A 401 -9.31 12.37 3.68
CA LYS A 401 -10.01 12.37 4.98
C LYS A 401 -11.32 13.17 4.93
N ALA A 402 -11.31 14.36 4.32
CA ALA A 402 -12.50 15.24 4.23
C ALA A 402 -13.65 14.61 3.45
N ARG A 403 -13.38 13.65 2.57
CA ARG A 403 -14.37 12.87 1.82
C ARG A 403 -14.87 11.64 2.57
N GLY A 404 -14.38 11.38 3.78
CA GLY A 404 -14.66 10.17 4.54
C GLY A 404 -13.79 8.97 4.15
N GLY A 405 -12.78 9.15 3.31
CA GLY A 405 -11.89 8.10 2.83
C GLY A 405 -11.19 7.34 3.95
N LYS A 406 -10.97 6.04 3.75
CA LYS A 406 -10.37 5.12 4.73
C LYS A 406 -9.20 4.36 4.11
N ILE A 407 -8.13 4.18 4.89
CA ILE A 407 -6.93 3.42 4.49
C ILE A 407 -6.67 2.32 5.50
N ILE A 408 -6.61 1.08 5.02
CA ILE A 408 -5.95 -0.02 5.71
C ILE A 408 -4.57 -0.19 5.09
N GLN A 409 -3.53 -0.04 5.90
CA GLN A 409 -2.17 -0.34 5.52
C GLN A 409 -1.71 -1.58 6.28
N TYR A 410 -1.09 -2.54 5.60
CA TYR A 410 -0.46 -3.68 6.26
C TYR A 410 0.98 -3.87 5.79
N HIS A 411 1.84 -4.48 6.64
CA HIS A 411 3.22 -4.72 6.29
C HIS A 411 3.77 -5.90 7.10
N GLY A 412 4.51 -6.80 6.45
CA GLY A 412 5.23 -7.88 7.11
C GLY A 412 6.49 -7.35 7.79
N TRP A 413 6.75 -7.76 9.04
CA TRP A 413 7.99 -7.36 9.71
C TRP A 413 9.25 -7.96 9.04
N ASN A 414 9.14 -9.15 8.42
CA ASN A 414 10.27 -9.79 7.75
C ASN A 414 10.44 -9.36 6.28
N ASP A 415 9.81 -8.27 5.87
CA ASP A 415 9.93 -7.77 4.51
C ASP A 415 11.37 -7.30 4.21
N ALA A 416 12.07 -8.06 3.38
CA ALA A 416 13.43 -7.76 2.94
C ALA A 416 13.47 -6.98 1.60
N VAL A 417 12.32 -6.70 0.99
CA VAL A 417 12.18 -5.93 -0.25
C VAL A 417 11.87 -4.47 0.06
N VAL A 418 10.83 -4.23 0.84
CA VAL A 418 10.46 -2.90 1.32
C VAL A 418 10.73 -2.84 2.81
N ALA A 419 11.69 -2.03 3.23
CA ALA A 419 12.10 -1.95 4.64
C ALA A 419 10.86 -1.73 5.55
N PRO A 420 10.55 -2.65 6.48
CA PRO A 420 9.29 -2.63 7.24
C PRO A 420 9.14 -1.41 8.14
N HIS A 421 10.24 -0.76 8.53
CA HIS A 421 10.26 0.52 9.25
C HIS A 421 9.47 1.63 8.53
N THR A 422 9.35 1.56 7.20
CA THR A 422 8.67 2.58 6.39
C THR A 422 7.21 2.79 6.79
N SER A 423 6.51 1.74 7.16
CA SER A 423 5.08 1.81 7.51
C SER A 423 4.84 2.43 8.90
N PRO A 424 5.49 2.01 9.99
CA PRO A 424 5.43 2.72 11.26
C PRO A 424 5.88 4.18 11.16
N ASN A 425 6.96 4.46 10.42
CA ASN A 425 7.47 5.82 10.24
C ASN A 425 6.47 6.70 9.49
N TYR A 426 5.75 6.16 8.50
CA TYR A 426 4.68 6.88 7.84
C TYR A 426 3.49 7.16 8.78
N ALA A 427 3.09 6.18 9.60
CA ALA A 427 2.07 6.40 10.64
C ALA A 427 2.49 7.50 11.63
N HIS A 428 3.77 7.55 12.01
CA HIS A 428 4.32 8.63 12.83
C HIS A 428 4.33 9.97 12.09
N ALA A 429 4.63 9.99 10.79
CA ALA A 429 4.57 11.21 9.98
C ALA A 429 3.13 11.75 9.88
N LEU A 430 2.12 10.89 9.76
CA LEU A 430 0.70 11.27 9.83
C LEU A 430 0.36 11.93 11.18
N ALA A 431 0.80 11.34 12.28
CA ALA A 431 0.58 11.89 13.62
C ALA A 431 1.28 13.27 13.80
N GLN A 432 2.51 13.40 13.31
CA GLN A 432 3.21 14.69 13.32
C GLN A 432 2.52 15.73 12.44
N PHE A 433 2.06 15.34 11.27
CA PHE A 433 1.31 16.25 10.39
C PHE A 433 0.02 16.74 11.07
N GLU A 434 -0.77 15.85 11.67
CA GLU A 434 -1.98 16.23 12.41
C GLU A 434 -1.66 17.23 13.55
N ARG A 435 -0.51 17.10 14.22
CA ARG A 435 -0.04 18.01 15.25
C ARG A 435 0.39 19.38 14.69
N LEU A 436 1.04 19.40 13.53
CA LEU A 436 1.72 20.58 12.99
C LEU A 436 0.90 21.37 11.96
N LYS A 437 -0.11 20.78 11.34
CA LYS A 437 -0.83 21.35 10.17
C LYS A 437 -1.48 22.72 10.41
N GLY A 438 -1.68 23.11 11.67
CA GLY A 438 -2.23 24.43 12.04
C GLY A 438 -1.19 25.55 12.11
N LEU A 439 0.10 25.22 11.99
CA LEU A 439 1.17 26.20 12.02
C LEU A 439 1.31 26.95 10.70
N SER A 440 1.91 28.16 10.75
CA SER A 440 2.37 28.83 9.53
C SER A 440 3.43 27.98 8.82
N PRO A 441 3.62 28.11 7.47
CA PRO A 441 4.62 27.33 6.75
C PRO A 441 6.02 27.40 7.35
N ALA A 442 6.48 28.58 7.75
CA ALA A 442 7.81 28.75 8.36
C ALA A 442 7.91 28.07 9.73
N ALA A 443 6.87 28.17 10.57
CA ALA A 443 6.84 27.51 11.87
C ALA A 443 6.75 25.98 11.73
N PHE A 444 6.04 25.48 10.71
CA PHE A 444 5.99 24.06 10.40
C PHE A 444 7.38 23.55 9.99
N ASP A 445 8.06 24.22 9.08
CA ASP A 445 9.38 23.82 8.60
C ASP A 445 10.41 23.85 9.73
N GLN A 446 10.37 24.87 10.59
CA GLN A 446 11.23 24.94 11.77
C GLN A 446 10.95 23.80 12.76
N ALA A 447 9.67 23.42 12.97
CA ALA A 447 9.30 22.30 13.83
C ALA A 447 9.78 20.96 13.26
N VAL A 448 9.76 20.79 11.94
CA VAL A 448 10.28 19.60 11.25
C VAL A 448 11.80 19.51 11.39
N GLU A 449 12.53 20.60 11.21
CA GLU A 449 14.00 20.60 11.40
C GLU A 449 14.39 20.18 12.82
N ASN A 450 13.70 20.70 13.82
CA ASN A 450 13.98 20.43 15.23
C ASN A 450 13.35 19.14 15.78
N LEU A 451 12.69 18.33 14.92
CA LEU A 451 11.97 17.13 15.34
C LEU A 451 12.89 16.12 16.02
N SER A 452 12.53 15.74 17.24
CA SER A 452 13.23 14.72 18.05
C SER A 452 12.45 13.41 18.14
N ALA A 453 13.11 12.33 18.60
CA ALA A 453 12.44 11.05 18.87
C ALA A 453 11.35 11.18 19.96
N ALA A 454 11.55 12.05 20.94
CA ALA A 454 10.54 12.33 21.97
C ALA A 454 9.29 12.99 21.37
N ASP A 455 9.46 13.96 20.46
CA ASP A 455 8.34 14.57 19.74
C ASP A 455 7.55 13.55 18.91
N VAL A 456 8.26 12.60 18.27
CA VAL A 456 7.62 11.52 17.50
C VAL A 456 6.77 10.65 18.41
N ALA A 457 7.30 10.21 19.54
CA ALA A 457 6.59 9.39 20.51
C ALA A 457 5.37 10.11 21.09
N ALA A 458 5.54 11.37 21.50
CA ALA A 458 4.45 12.19 22.03
C ALA A 458 3.32 12.41 21.02
N ALA A 459 3.65 12.73 19.77
CA ALA A 459 2.63 12.90 18.73
C ALA A 459 1.95 11.57 18.37
N ALA A 460 2.68 10.47 18.28
CA ALA A 460 2.13 9.15 18.03
C ALA A 460 1.06 8.79 19.09
N GLN A 461 1.35 9.06 20.37
CA GLN A 461 0.40 8.83 21.45
C GLN A 461 -0.82 9.78 21.37
N ALA A 462 -0.58 11.08 21.24
CA ALA A 462 -1.63 12.09 21.30
C ALA A 462 -2.54 12.08 20.07
N GLN A 463 -2.01 11.80 18.88
CA GLN A 463 -2.74 11.87 17.62
C GLN A 463 -3.23 10.50 17.10
N ALA A 464 -2.87 9.37 17.75
CA ALA A 464 -3.34 8.05 17.35
C ALA A 464 -4.87 7.99 17.15
N PRO A 465 -5.72 8.50 18.07
CA PRO A 465 -7.17 8.48 17.89
C PRO A 465 -7.63 9.24 16.65
N THR A 466 -6.96 10.35 16.30
CA THR A 466 -7.27 11.16 15.13
C THR A 466 -6.87 10.46 13.84
N VAL A 467 -5.64 9.90 13.78
CA VAL A 467 -5.11 9.19 12.62
C VAL A 467 -5.91 7.92 12.36
N GLN A 468 -6.23 7.15 13.39
CA GLN A 468 -6.96 5.89 13.28
C GLN A 468 -8.43 6.03 12.82
N GLN A 469 -8.95 7.25 12.72
CA GLN A 469 -10.25 7.50 12.10
C GLN A 469 -10.24 7.37 10.57
N TYR A 470 -9.06 7.45 9.93
CA TYR A 470 -8.94 7.38 8.47
C TYR A 470 -7.78 6.51 7.98
N HIS A 471 -6.81 6.18 8.83
CA HIS A 471 -5.66 5.33 8.49
C HIS A 471 -5.39 4.33 9.62
N ARG A 472 -5.38 3.05 9.33
CA ARG A 472 -5.06 1.96 10.25
C ARG A 472 -3.94 1.11 9.69
N LEU A 473 -2.88 0.96 10.47
CA LEU A 473 -1.70 0.15 10.14
C LEU A 473 -1.75 -1.18 10.89
N PHE A 474 -1.45 -2.27 10.19
CA PHE A 474 -1.35 -3.63 10.71
C PHE A 474 0.03 -4.20 10.37
N MET A 475 0.84 -4.48 11.40
CA MET A 475 2.17 -5.06 11.23
C MET A 475 2.11 -6.57 11.49
N LEU A 476 2.50 -7.38 10.51
CA LEU A 476 2.39 -8.84 10.55
C LEU A 476 3.72 -9.45 11.01
N PRO A 477 3.77 -10.12 12.19
CA PRO A 477 4.97 -10.78 12.68
C PRO A 477 5.42 -11.92 11.75
N ASN A 478 6.73 -11.99 11.48
CA ASN A 478 7.37 -13.02 10.67
C ASN A 478 6.78 -13.24 9.27
N VAL A 479 6.14 -12.21 8.72
CA VAL A 479 5.64 -12.21 7.34
C VAL A 479 6.63 -11.48 6.45
N ALA A 480 6.96 -12.09 5.31
CA ALA A 480 7.85 -11.55 4.30
C ALA A 480 7.13 -10.52 3.38
N HIS A 481 7.70 -10.23 2.21
CA HIS A 481 7.18 -9.24 1.28
C HIS A 481 5.82 -9.63 0.70
N CYS A 482 4.77 -8.88 0.99
CA CYS A 482 3.39 -9.09 0.56
C CYS A 482 2.72 -10.38 1.02
N GLY A 483 3.42 -11.26 1.70
CA GLY A 483 2.95 -12.57 2.14
C GLY A 483 4.11 -13.55 2.33
N GLY A 484 3.83 -14.81 2.64
CA GLY A 484 4.86 -15.80 2.94
C GLY A 484 5.57 -15.54 4.28
N GLY A 485 6.80 -16.06 4.43
CA GLY A 485 7.50 -16.07 5.71
C GLY A 485 7.01 -17.20 6.61
N SER A 486 7.37 -17.17 7.90
CA SER A 486 7.01 -18.22 8.88
C SER A 486 5.77 -17.87 9.72
N GLY A 487 5.30 -16.62 9.66
CA GLY A 487 4.09 -16.15 10.36
C GLY A 487 2.80 -16.39 9.57
N PRO A 488 1.62 -16.27 10.20
CA PRO A 488 0.35 -16.22 9.49
C PRO A 488 0.33 -15.00 8.55
N SER A 489 0.31 -15.25 7.24
CA SER A 489 0.46 -14.22 6.22
C SER A 489 -0.82 -13.87 5.50
N ASN A 490 -1.81 -14.78 5.48
CA ASN A 490 -3.04 -14.58 4.73
C ASN A 490 -4.01 -13.66 5.49
N VAL A 491 -4.17 -12.45 4.98
CA VAL A 491 -5.14 -11.43 5.47
C VAL A 491 -6.17 -11.07 4.39
N GLY A 492 -6.41 -11.99 3.45
CA GLY A 492 -7.20 -11.75 2.25
C GLY A 492 -6.43 -10.93 1.22
N GLY A 493 -7.08 -10.63 0.12
CA GLY A 493 -6.60 -9.66 -0.84
C GLY A 493 -5.23 -9.91 -1.47
N GLY A 494 -4.45 -8.85 -1.67
CA GLY A 494 -3.22 -8.78 -2.47
C GLY A 494 -1.97 -9.46 -1.93
N THR A 495 -2.06 -10.37 -0.99
CA THR A 495 -0.89 -11.00 -0.35
C THR A 495 -0.19 -12.07 -1.19
N GLY A 496 -0.69 -12.40 -2.39
CA GLY A 496 -0.12 -13.48 -3.22
C GLY A 496 -0.34 -14.89 -2.68
N ASP A 497 -0.81 -15.03 -1.46
CA ASP A 497 -1.16 -16.31 -0.84
C ASP A 497 -2.48 -16.87 -1.42
N PRO A 498 -2.70 -18.18 -1.34
CA PRO A 498 -4.00 -18.76 -1.68
C PRO A 498 -5.10 -18.07 -0.87
N LEU A 499 -6.22 -17.76 -1.53
CA LEU A 499 -7.35 -17.13 -0.85
C LEU A 499 -7.77 -17.99 0.35
N PRO A 500 -7.97 -17.38 1.54
CA PRO A 500 -8.39 -18.12 2.71
C PRO A 500 -9.77 -18.76 2.51
N ALA A 501 -10.04 -19.81 3.24
CA ALA A 501 -11.37 -20.38 3.33
C ALA A 501 -12.40 -19.39 3.91
N PHE A 502 -11.93 -18.37 4.61
CA PHE A 502 -12.73 -17.31 5.21
C PHE A 502 -12.78 -16.09 4.29
N ARG A 503 -14.00 -15.65 3.96
CA ARG A 503 -14.25 -14.42 3.21
C ARG A 503 -15.19 -13.54 4.00
N ASP A 504 -14.68 -13.00 5.09
CA ASP A 504 -15.41 -12.09 5.97
C ASP A 504 -14.51 -10.92 6.36
N ALA A 505 -15.11 -9.91 6.97
CA ALA A 505 -14.42 -8.68 7.32
C ALA A 505 -13.44 -8.82 8.52
N ASP A 506 -13.35 -9.97 9.15
CA ASP A 506 -12.41 -10.21 10.23
C ASP A 506 -11.11 -10.85 9.70
N HIS A 507 -11.15 -11.50 8.51
CA HIS A 507 -10.02 -12.19 7.89
C HIS A 507 -9.55 -11.57 6.57
N ASP A 508 -10.30 -10.62 5.99
CA ASP A 508 -10.02 -10.02 4.69
C ASP A 508 -9.93 -8.50 4.78
N THR A 509 -8.78 -7.94 4.40
CA THR A 509 -8.50 -6.51 4.48
C THR A 509 -9.45 -5.67 3.62
N VAL A 510 -9.86 -6.15 2.44
CA VAL A 510 -10.79 -5.43 1.55
C VAL A 510 -12.19 -5.43 2.14
N LEU A 511 -12.65 -6.58 2.68
CA LEU A 511 -13.95 -6.68 3.31
C LEU A 511 -13.99 -5.93 4.66
N ALA A 512 -12.89 -5.91 5.42
CA ALA A 512 -12.73 -5.09 6.60
C ALA A 512 -12.82 -3.59 6.26
N LEU A 513 -12.14 -3.18 5.17
CA LEU A 513 -12.19 -1.82 4.66
C LEU A 513 -13.61 -1.45 4.20
N ALA A 514 -14.29 -2.33 3.46
CA ALA A 514 -15.66 -2.11 3.02
C ALA A 514 -16.62 -1.94 4.22
N ARG A 515 -16.50 -2.80 5.24
CA ARG A 515 -17.26 -2.64 6.49
C ARG A 515 -16.99 -1.28 7.17
N TRP A 516 -15.74 -0.83 7.15
CA TRP A 516 -15.36 0.46 7.73
C TRP A 516 -15.93 1.64 6.94
N VAL A 517 -15.82 1.63 5.61
CA VAL A 517 -16.33 2.69 4.73
C VAL A 517 -17.85 2.76 4.77
N GLU A 518 -18.53 1.61 4.67
CA GLU A 518 -19.96 1.53 4.43
C GLU A 518 -20.80 1.55 5.71
N GLN A 519 -20.24 1.03 6.82
CA GLN A 519 -20.96 0.86 8.09
C GLN A 519 -20.31 1.63 9.24
N GLY A 520 -19.15 2.25 9.02
CA GLY A 520 -18.42 2.97 10.06
C GLY A 520 -17.72 2.05 11.08
N VAL A 521 -17.70 0.73 10.87
CA VAL A 521 -17.10 -0.25 11.79
C VAL A 521 -15.62 -0.44 11.42
N ALA A 522 -14.77 0.25 12.13
CA ALA A 522 -13.32 0.22 11.89
C ALA A 522 -12.69 -1.07 12.48
N PRO A 523 -11.77 -1.77 11.77
CA PRO A 523 -11.13 -2.98 12.28
C PRO A 523 -10.06 -2.64 13.32
N ASP A 524 -10.22 -3.08 14.58
CA ASP A 524 -9.17 -2.99 15.61
C ASP A 524 -8.13 -4.12 15.50
N ALA A 525 -8.49 -5.21 14.84
CA ALA A 525 -7.64 -6.31 14.46
C ALA A 525 -8.13 -6.95 13.15
N ILE A 526 -7.21 -7.63 12.47
CA ILE A 526 -7.49 -8.52 11.34
C ILE A 526 -6.88 -9.87 11.69
N VAL A 527 -7.61 -10.96 11.47
CA VAL A 527 -7.12 -12.31 11.78
C VAL A 527 -6.31 -12.83 10.60
N ALA A 528 -5.01 -12.83 10.75
CA ALA A 528 -4.11 -13.47 9.78
C ALA A 528 -4.15 -15.00 9.94
N THR A 529 -4.07 -15.71 8.81
CA THR A 529 -4.23 -17.16 8.76
C THR A 529 -3.05 -17.81 8.04
N SER A 530 -2.52 -18.91 8.58
CA SER A 530 -1.62 -19.83 7.88
C SER A 530 -2.41 -21.00 7.31
N LEU A 531 -2.15 -21.34 6.06
CA LEU A 531 -2.77 -22.45 5.36
C LEU A 531 -1.70 -23.49 4.97
N LYS A 532 -2.01 -24.76 5.16
CA LYS A 532 -1.26 -25.87 4.60
C LYS A 532 -2.24 -26.80 3.89
N ASP A 533 -2.04 -27.02 2.61
CA ASP A 533 -2.93 -27.84 1.76
C ASP A 533 -4.41 -27.42 1.86
N GLY A 534 -4.66 -26.10 1.97
CA GLY A 534 -6.01 -25.52 2.12
C GLY A 534 -6.60 -25.64 3.54
N ILE A 535 -5.87 -26.22 4.49
CA ILE A 535 -6.30 -26.37 5.89
C ILE A 535 -5.67 -25.26 6.74
N VAL A 536 -6.49 -24.61 7.57
CA VAL A 536 -6.02 -23.63 8.55
C VAL A 536 -5.17 -24.32 9.59
N THR A 537 -3.92 -23.91 9.72
CA THR A 537 -2.97 -24.47 10.71
C THR A 537 -2.68 -23.50 11.85
N ARG A 538 -2.79 -22.19 11.61
CA ARG A 538 -2.58 -21.16 12.63
C ARG A 538 -3.38 -19.90 12.28
N GLN A 539 -3.91 -19.26 13.30
CA GLN A 539 -4.51 -17.93 13.23
C GLN A 539 -3.89 -17.01 14.27
N ARG A 540 -3.75 -15.73 13.93
CA ARG A 540 -3.26 -14.72 14.85
C ARG A 540 -3.99 -13.40 14.61
N PRO A 541 -4.49 -12.69 15.64
CA PRO A 541 -4.99 -11.33 15.45
C PRO A 541 -3.79 -10.41 15.18
N VAL A 542 -3.82 -9.72 14.07
CA VAL A 542 -2.91 -8.61 13.77
C VAL A 542 -3.60 -7.35 14.25
N CYS A 543 -3.09 -6.79 15.32
CA CYS A 543 -3.68 -5.64 15.99
C CYS A 543 -3.36 -4.32 15.28
N VAL A 544 -4.26 -3.34 15.37
CA VAL A 544 -3.95 -1.99 14.87
C VAL A 544 -2.73 -1.43 15.59
N TYR A 545 -1.71 -1.02 14.81
CA TYR A 545 -0.46 -0.48 15.34
C TYR A 545 -0.70 0.79 16.20
N PRO A 546 -0.05 0.99 17.37
CA PRO A 546 1.07 0.19 17.87
C PRO A 546 0.68 -1.02 18.75
N LYS A 547 -0.60 -1.36 18.90
CA LYS A 547 -1.01 -2.54 19.69
C LYS A 547 -0.41 -3.82 19.12
N GLN A 548 -0.24 -4.80 20.00
CA GLN A 548 0.32 -6.12 19.70
C GLN A 548 -0.59 -7.23 20.21
N ALA A 549 -0.58 -8.36 19.54
CA ALA A 549 -1.26 -9.56 20.03
C ALA A 549 -0.51 -10.13 21.24
N ARG A 550 -1.22 -10.40 22.33
CA ARG A 550 -0.70 -11.08 23.51
C ARG A 550 -1.56 -12.30 23.83
N TYR A 551 -0.90 -13.42 24.05
CA TYR A 551 -1.57 -14.65 24.45
C TYR A 551 -2.23 -14.51 25.82
N ASN A 552 -3.46 -15.01 25.96
CA ASN A 552 -4.26 -14.89 27.20
C ASN A 552 -3.84 -15.88 28.29
N GLY A 553 -2.83 -16.74 28.05
CA GLY A 553 -2.29 -17.70 29.00
C GLY A 553 -3.05 -19.05 29.05
N SER A 554 -4.05 -19.26 28.22
CA SER A 554 -4.83 -20.50 28.15
C SER A 554 -5.38 -20.75 26.75
N GLY A 555 -5.61 -22.02 26.41
CA GLY A 555 -6.11 -22.46 25.11
C GLY A 555 -5.00 -22.76 24.10
N ASP A 556 -5.39 -23.12 22.87
CA ASP A 556 -4.45 -23.41 21.79
C ASP A 556 -3.82 -22.12 21.25
N ILE A 557 -2.49 -22.04 21.21
CA ILE A 557 -1.72 -20.91 20.69
C ILE A 557 -1.90 -20.70 19.17
N ASN A 558 -2.55 -21.62 18.47
CA ASN A 558 -2.85 -21.48 17.05
C ASN A 558 -4.24 -20.90 16.76
N VAL A 559 -5.01 -20.56 17.79
CA VAL A 559 -6.36 -20.01 17.67
C VAL A 559 -6.37 -18.53 18.05
N ALA A 560 -6.78 -17.67 17.14
CA ALA A 560 -6.77 -16.22 17.32
C ALA A 560 -7.58 -15.73 18.55
N ALA A 561 -8.68 -16.41 18.90
CA ALA A 561 -9.52 -16.06 20.04
C ALA A 561 -8.80 -16.16 21.42
N ASN A 562 -7.66 -16.85 21.47
CA ASN A 562 -6.84 -16.99 22.68
C ASN A 562 -5.81 -15.86 22.84
N PHE A 563 -5.94 -14.79 22.05
CA PHE A 563 -5.10 -13.60 22.09
C PHE A 563 -5.93 -12.34 22.27
N SER A 564 -5.31 -11.33 22.87
CA SER A 564 -5.88 -10.00 23.04
C SER A 564 -4.94 -8.94 22.48
N CYS A 565 -5.51 -7.88 21.89
CA CYS A 565 -4.73 -6.72 21.45
C CYS A 565 -4.42 -5.81 22.63
N VAL A 566 -3.15 -5.71 23.00
CA VAL A 566 -2.68 -4.88 24.12
C VAL A 566 -1.80 -3.74 23.65
N ALA A 567 -1.73 -2.67 24.44
CA ALA A 567 -0.75 -1.61 24.21
C ALA A 567 0.67 -2.19 24.30
N PRO A 568 1.64 -1.67 23.51
CA PRO A 568 3.03 -2.09 23.64
C PRO A 568 3.57 -1.76 25.02
N GLY A 569 4.47 -2.61 25.54
CA GLY A 569 5.20 -2.33 26.78
C GLY A 569 6.14 -1.13 26.66
N ALA A 570 6.79 -0.75 27.75
CA ALA A 570 7.79 0.34 27.82
C ALA A 570 9.05 0.08 26.95
N GLU A 571 9.18 -1.11 26.40
CA GLU A 571 10.34 -1.61 25.64
C GLU A 571 10.37 -1.14 24.17
N GLN A 572 9.44 -0.30 23.74
CA GLN A 572 9.47 0.23 22.36
C GLN A 572 10.72 1.13 22.21
N PRO A 573 11.66 0.77 21.32
CA PRO A 573 12.78 1.65 21.07
C PRO A 573 12.30 2.97 20.49
N GLY A 574 12.92 4.05 20.89
CA GLY A 574 12.70 5.36 20.28
C GLY A 574 13.03 5.34 18.78
N ALA A 575 12.58 6.36 18.05
CA ALA A 575 12.91 6.50 16.66
C ALA A 575 14.44 6.65 16.47
N SER A 576 15.03 5.83 15.60
CA SER A 576 16.42 5.92 15.20
C SER A 576 16.68 7.18 14.37
N THR A 577 17.95 7.49 14.09
CA THR A 577 18.30 8.61 13.17
C THR A 577 17.69 8.39 11.78
N ALA A 578 17.70 7.16 11.26
CA ALA A 578 17.08 6.86 9.97
C ALA A 578 15.55 7.00 10.01
N ASP A 579 14.90 6.58 11.10
CA ASP A 579 13.46 6.79 11.31
C ASP A 579 13.12 8.28 11.29
N LEU A 580 13.86 9.10 12.05
CA LEU A 580 13.66 10.55 12.10
C LEU A 580 13.86 11.19 10.72
N ASN A 581 14.89 10.78 9.98
CA ASN A 581 15.15 11.27 8.63
C ASN A 581 13.98 10.95 7.69
N GLN A 582 13.45 9.75 7.76
CA GLN A 582 12.32 9.33 6.95
C GLN A 582 11.04 10.11 7.30
N ILE A 583 10.75 10.29 8.59
CA ILE A 583 9.59 11.08 9.07
C ILE A 583 9.73 12.54 8.62
N LYS A 584 10.90 13.16 8.79
CA LYS A 584 11.19 14.52 8.31
C LYS A 584 11.01 14.64 6.80
N ASN A 585 11.50 13.67 6.03
CA ASN A 585 11.33 13.64 4.57
C ASN A 585 9.85 13.60 4.17
N SER A 586 9.03 12.80 4.83
CA SER A 586 7.58 12.76 4.59
C SER A 586 6.95 14.13 4.86
N LEU A 587 7.26 14.75 6.00
CA LEU A 587 6.71 16.04 6.39
C LEU A 587 7.11 17.18 5.43
N ARG A 588 8.36 17.18 4.94
CA ARG A 588 8.84 18.15 3.92
C ARG A 588 8.11 17.99 2.58
N GLN A 589 7.63 16.79 2.28
CA GLN A 589 6.93 16.47 1.03
C GLN A 589 5.40 16.65 1.12
N ARG A 590 4.88 17.31 2.16
CA ARG A 590 3.45 17.54 2.38
C ARG A 590 2.72 18.21 1.19
N ALA A 591 3.41 18.98 0.36
CA ALA A 591 2.82 19.72 -0.77
C ALA A 591 3.09 19.12 -2.16
N LEU A 592 3.79 17.96 -2.24
CA LEU A 592 4.35 17.45 -3.52
C LEU A 592 3.31 16.90 -4.50
N LEU A 593 2.11 16.53 -4.04
CA LEU A 593 1.18 15.78 -4.85
C LEU A 593 -0.05 16.60 -5.24
N THR A 594 0.18 17.72 -5.98
CA THR A 594 -0.92 18.35 -6.72
C THR A 594 -1.40 17.42 -7.83
N PRO A 595 -2.72 17.37 -8.10
CA PRO A 595 -3.23 16.65 -9.27
C PRO A 595 -2.58 17.22 -10.54
N VAL A 596 -1.78 16.40 -11.22
CA VAL A 596 -1.31 16.70 -12.58
C VAL A 596 -2.18 15.83 -13.49
N ARG A 597 -3.12 16.47 -14.17
CA ARG A 597 -3.94 15.86 -15.22
C ARG A 597 -3.16 15.74 -16.51
#